data_75ed8b33b095abb80de2e35afffb0d3e
#
_entry.id   75ed8b33b095abb80de2e35afffb0d3e
#
_cell.length_a   1.000
_cell.length_b   1.000
_cell.length_c   1.000
_cell.angle_alpha   90.00
_cell.angle_beta   90.00
_cell.angle_gamma   90.00
#
_symmetry.space_group_name_H-M   'P 1'
#
loop_
_entity.id
_entity.type
_entity.pdbx_description
1 polymer ?
#
loop_
_entity_poly.entity_id
_entity_poly.type
_entity_poly.pdbx_seq_one_letter_code
_entity_poly.pdbx_strand_id
1 'polypeptide(L)'
;LIPAFSASHVTPLEALRPSLAETSTKRDAGRGALLGGILAILSVAAIFSGQSVLIIPGGFVFLLSLVLIAPALVRPCAAIFGHLVSLAYIRQGIGGLAQNNLVRQPTRVAVTASASMLGLAVIVAAGGLVSSMTGMLGGMIKDSLGSDYLLVPPSIGVWNSNVGATPALAESLRALDGVNAVSTFRYATSSGQGQAISLIGIEPDAFQQASGLVFSEGGSSAYAELSRERVLIANGPFLIAMQAKVGDSVELVTPTGRVSYRIIAVATDLLNAKLTTAYLSQSNLQADFGTTEDVFLQIDLHDD
;
A
#
# COMPACT_ATOMS: atom_id res chain seq x y z
N LEU A 1 -21.47 -12.37 29.97
CA LEU A 1 -21.34 -13.65 30.71
C LEU A 1 -20.18 -13.63 31.73
N ILE A 2 -19.00 -13.06 31.41
CA ILE A 2 -17.82 -13.00 32.31
C ILE A 2 -18.11 -12.20 33.61
N PRO A 3 -18.73 -11.00 33.56
CA PRO A 3 -19.09 -10.27 34.80
C PRO A 3 -20.09 -10.99 35.69
N ALA A 4 -21.05 -11.72 35.09
CA ALA A 4 -22.06 -12.48 35.85
C ALA A 4 -21.42 -13.69 36.55
N PHE A 5 -20.47 -14.36 35.91
CA PHE A 5 -19.71 -15.46 36.49
C PHE A 5 -18.81 -15.00 37.64
N SER A 6 -18.19 -13.82 37.49
CA SER A 6 -17.38 -13.22 38.56
C SER A 6 -18.23 -12.81 39.77
N ALA A 7 -19.44 -12.31 39.54
CA ALA A 7 -20.37 -11.93 40.62
C ALA A 7 -20.91 -13.13 41.40
N SER A 8 -21.06 -14.31 40.79
CA SER A 8 -21.55 -15.52 41.45
C SER A 8 -20.58 -16.15 42.46
N HIS A 9 -19.29 -15.78 42.41
CA HIS A 9 -18.24 -16.31 43.30
C HIS A 9 -17.92 -15.38 44.49
N VAL A 10 -18.60 -14.23 44.60
CA VAL A 10 -18.39 -13.31 45.73
C VAL A 10 -19.31 -13.71 46.87
N THR A 11 -18.73 -14.02 48.03
CA THR A 11 -19.52 -14.34 49.24
C THR A 11 -20.20 -13.08 49.78
N PRO A 12 -21.41 -13.20 50.40
CA PRO A 12 -22.12 -12.04 50.94
C PRO A 12 -21.31 -11.23 51.97
N LEU A 13 -20.38 -11.88 52.68
CA LEU A 13 -19.51 -11.24 53.65
C LEU A 13 -18.42 -10.41 52.99
N GLU A 14 -17.96 -10.80 51.82
CA GLU A 14 -16.93 -10.13 51.02
C GLU A 14 -17.51 -8.88 50.33
N ALA A 15 -18.79 -8.90 49.97
CA ALA A 15 -19.50 -7.76 49.40
C ALA A 15 -19.69 -6.61 50.43
N LEU A 16 -19.68 -6.92 51.70
CA LEU A 16 -19.84 -5.95 52.81
C LEU A 16 -18.50 -5.39 53.35
N ARG A 17 -17.35 -5.88 52.88
CA ARG A 17 -16.03 -5.37 53.28
C ARG A 17 -15.34 -4.61 52.14
N PRO A 18 -15.52 -3.26 52.05
CA PRO A 18 -14.93 -2.46 50.94
C PRO A 18 -13.40 -2.47 50.90
N SER A 19 -12.73 -2.81 52.02
CA SER A 19 -11.28 -2.71 52.17
C SER A 19 -10.48 -3.86 51.54
N LEU A 20 -11.08 -5.01 51.25
CA LEU A 20 -10.40 -6.16 50.64
C LEU A 20 -10.40 -6.13 49.10
N ALA A 21 -11.32 -5.39 48.50
CA ALA A 21 -11.38 -5.22 47.03
C ALA A 21 -10.19 -4.41 46.49
N GLU A 22 -9.62 -3.50 47.27
CA GLU A 22 -8.47 -2.68 46.86
C GLU A 22 -7.14 -3.45 46.74
N THR A 23 -6.98 -4.52 47.53
CA THR A 23 -5.73 -5.31 47.54
C THR A 23 -5.69 -6.33 46.40
N SER A 24 -6.84 -6.89 45.99
CA SER A 24 -6.88 -7.80 44.84
C SER A 24 -6.68 -7.08 43.50
N THR A 25 -7.27 -5.90 43.36
CA THR A 25 -7.14 -5.07 42.15
C THR A 25 -5.70 -4.57 41.92
N LYS A 26 -4.91 -4.34 42.98
CA LYS A 26 -3.49 -3.97 42.88
C LYS A 26 -2.61 -5.11 42.32
N ARG A 27 -2.90 -6.35 42.70
CA ARG A 27 -2.11 -7.52 42.30
C ARG A 27 -2.43 -7.93 40.86
N ASP A 28 -3.68 -7.76 40.45
CA ASP A 28 -4.13 -8.08 39.08
C ASP A 28 -3.67 -7.01 38.07
N ALA A 29 -3.66 -5.72 38.46
CA ALA A 29 -3.13 -4.64 37.66
C ALA A 29 -1.60 -4.80 37.39
N GLY A 30 -0.85 -5.30 38.35
CA GLY A 30 0.59 -5.57 38.18
C GLY A 30 0.88 -6.72 37.21
N ARG A 31 0.09 -7.81 37.31
CA ARG A 31 0.21 -8.96 36.39
C ARG A 31 -0.22 -8.59 34.97
N GLY A 32 -1.32 -7.83 34.82
CA GLY A 32 -1.78 -7.32 33.54
C GLY A 32 -0.74 -6.42 32.85
N ALA A 33 -0.08 -5.55 33.62
CA ALA A 33 0.97 -4.68 33.11
C ALA A 33 2.20 -5.45 32.65
N LEU A 34 2.59 -6.50 33.38
CA LEU A 34 3.75 -7.33 33.01
C LEU A 34 3.48 -8.14 31.76
N LEU A 35 2.30 -8.77 31.65
CA LEU A 35 1.87 -9.47 30.44
C LEU A 35 1.74 -8.52 29.25
N GLY A 36 1.15 -7.35 29.46
CA GLY A 36 1.05 -6.31 28.44
C GLY A 36 2.42 -5.83 27.97
N GLY A 37 3.38 -5.64 28.87
CA GLY A 37 4.76 -5.28 28.54
C GLY A 37 5.47 -6.32 27.67
N ILE A 38 5.33 -7.60 28.01
CA ILE A 38 5.90 -8.70 27.20
C ILE A 38 5.26 -8.74 25.81
N LEU A 39 3.92 -8.65 25.74
CA LEU A 39 3.20 -8.62 24.48
C LEU A 39 3.57 -7.40 23.62
N ALA A 40 3.80 -6.24 24.23
CA ALA A 40 4.26 -5.04 23.53
C ALA A 40 5.63 -5.25 22.88
N ILE A 41 6.59 -5.81 23.61
CA ILE A 41 7.94 -6.09 23.09
C ILE A 41 7.86 -7.11 21.95
N LEU A 42 7.10 -8.19 22.11
CA LEU A 42 6.93 -9.20 21.07
C LEU A 42 6.25 -8.64 19.81
N SER A 43 5.23 -7.79 19.98
CA SER A 43 4.53 -7.17 18.85
C SER A 43 5.42 -6.19 18.09
N VAL A 44 6.22 -5.39 18.78
CA VAL A 44 7.20 -4.50 18.15
C VAL A 44 8.25 -5.32 17.38
N ALA A 45 8.78 -6.39 17.96
CA ALA A 45 9.69 -7.30 17.27
C ALA A 45 9.05 -7.94 16.03
N ALA A 46 7.78 -8.32 16.10
CA ALA A 46 7.05 -8.87 14.95
C ALA A 46 6.85 -7.84 13.83
N ILE A 47 6.53 -6.58 14.16
CA ILE A 47 6.36 -5.50 13.19
C ILE A 47 7.69 -5.19 12.49
N PHE A 48 8.81 -5.16 13.23
CA PHE A 48 10.14 -4.89 12.67
C PHE A 48 10.83 -6.12 12.05
N SER A 49 10.21 -7.29 12.07
CA SER A 49 10.78 -8.52 11.49
C SER A 49 10.87 -8.51 9.96
N GLY A 50 10.24 -7.54 9.28
CA GLY A 50 10.20 -7.44 7.81
C GLY A 50 9.28 -8.46 7.13
N GLN A 51 8.62 -9.34 7.88
CA GLN A 51 7.68 -10.32 7.33
C GLN A 51 6.27 -9.71 7.22
N SER A 52 5.80 -9.48 6.00
CA SER A 52 4.48 -8.86 5.72
C SER A 52 3.31 -9.55 6.43
N VAL A 53 3.38 -10.87 6.62
CA VAL A 53 2.36 -11.68 7.30
C VAL A 53 2.26 -11.36 8.80
N LEU A 54 3.34 -10.89 9.43
CA LEU A 54 3.39 -10.60 10.88
C LEU A 54 3.05 -9.15 11.21
N ILE A 55 3.05 -8.23 10.25
CA ILE A 55 2.83 -6.80 10.47
C ILE A 55 1.40 -6.54 10.99
N ILE A 56 0.39 -7.09 10.31
CA ILE A 56 -1.02 -6.87 10.68
C ILE A 56 -1.35 -7.48 12.04
N PRO A 57 -1.10 -8.78 12.29
CA PRO A 57 -1.37 -9.37 13.62
C PRO A 57 -0.49 -8.73 14.70
N GLY A 58 0.76 -8.35 14.41
CA GLY A 58 1.63 -7.60 15.32
C GLY A 58 1.01 -6.28 15.77
N GLY A 59 0.42 -5.52 14.84
CA GLY A 59 -0.31 -4.28 15.15
C GLY A 59 -1.50 -4.50 16.10
N PHE A 60 -2.30 -5.52 15.87
CA PHE A 60 -3.42 -5.87 16.77
C PHE A 60 -2.95 -6.28 18.17
N VAL A 61 -1.91 -7.11 18.27
CA VAL A 61 -1.32 -7.51 19.54
C VAL A 61 -0.73 -6.30 20.28
N PHE A 62 -0.13 -5.35 19.55
CA PHE A 62 0.37 -4.10 20.12
C PHE A 62 -0.76 -3.28 20.77
N LEU A 63 -1.88 -3.06 20.06
CA LEU A 63 -3.04 -2.36 20.61
C LEU A 63 -3.60 -3.05 21.84
N LEU A 64 -3.73 -4.37 21.81
CA LEU A 64 -4.18 -5.16 22.96
C LEU A 64 -3.22 -5.02 24.16
N SER A 65 -1.92 -5.00 23.92
CA SER A 65 -0.91 -4.83 24.97
C SER A 65 -1.03 -3.48 25.66
N LEU A 66 -1.32 -2.40 24.92
CA LEU A 66 -1.54 -1.07 25.49
C LEU A 66 -2.75 -1.03 26.41
N VAL A 67 -3.84 -1.72 26.05
CA VAL A 67 -5.02 -1.84 26.91
C VAL A 67 -4.69 -2.55 28.22
N LEU A 68 -3.86 -3.60 28.17
CA LEU A 68 -3.43 -4.34 29.37
C LEU A 68 -2.49 -3.52 30.27
N ILE A 69 -1.66 -2.66 29.68
CA ILE A 69 -0.74 -1.77 30.43
C ILE A 69 -1.49 -0.55 31.01
N ALA A 70 -2.58 -0.10 30.36
CA ALA A 70 -3.28 1.13 30.71
C ALA A 70 -3.62 1.30 32.22
N PRO A 71 -4.13 0.28 32.95
CA PRO A 71 -4.40 0.44 34.37
C PRO A 71 -3.18 0.77 35.23
N ALA A 72 -2.00 0.29 34.85
CA ALA A 72 -0.74 0.59 35.56
C ALA A 72 -0.24 2.01 35.27
N LEU A 73 -0.51 2.53 34.07
CA LEU A 73 -0.11 3.87 33.64
C LEU A 73 -0.98 4.99 34.22
N VAL A 74 -2.19 4.71 34.70
CA VAL A 74 -3.09 5.74 35.23
C VAL A 74 -2.43 6.55 36.35
N ARG A 75 -1.75 5.90 37.29
CA ARG A 75 -1.12 6.59 38.43
C ARG A 75 0.03 7.51 38.02
N PRO A 76 1.05 7.06 37.27
CA PRO A 76 2.15 7.93 36.84
C PRO A 76 1.64 9.04 35.90
N CYS A 77 0.71 8.76 35.00
CA CYS A 77 0.12 9.79 34.14
C CYS A 77 -0.66 10.82 34.96
N ALA A 78 -1.51 10.39 35.90
CA ALA A 78 -2.23 11.30 36.78
C ALA A 78 -1.27 12.18 37.64
N ALA A 79 -0.16 11.66 38.07
CA ALA A 79 0.85 12.42 38.80
C ALA A 79 1.53 13.49 37.91
N ILE A 80 1.93 13.11 36.68
CA ILE A 80 2.54 14.04 35.72
C ILE A 80 1.58 15.15 35.34
N PHE A 81 0.35 14.79 34.91
CA PHE A 81 -0.67 15.77 34.53
C PHE A 81 -1.12 16.62 35.69
N GLY A 82 -1.26 16.03 36.90
CA GLY A 82 -1.57 16.77 38.13
C GLY A 82 -0.50 17.81 38.44
N HIS A 83 0.78 17.48 38.23
CA HIS A 83 1.87 18.43 38.38
C HIS A 83 1.84 19.56 37.35
N LEU A 84 1.60 19.22 36.09
CA LEU A 84 1.46 20.22 34.99
C LEU A 84 0.27 21.16 35.23
N VAL A 85 -0.87 20.62 35.63
CA VAL A 85 -2.08 21.42 35.93
C VAL A 85 -1.84 22.29 37.18
N SER A 86 -1.13 21.81 38.20
CA SER A 86 -0.79 22.59 39.37
C SER A 86 0.13 23.76 39.04
N LEU A 87 1.02 23.63 38.07
CA LEU A 87 1.86 24.72 37.57
C LEU A 87 1.05 25.83 36.91
N ALA A 88 0.00 25.44 36.15
CA ALA A 88 -0.88 26.38 35.41
C ALA A 88 -1.96 27.03 36.33
N TYR A 89 -2.44 26.31 37.37
CA TYR A 89 -3.54 26.71 38.24
C TYR A 89 -3.16 26.68 39.72
N ILE A 90 -2.05 27.35 40.11
CA ILE A 90 -1.47 27.36 41.44
C ILE A 90 -2.45 27.80 42.55
N ARG A 91 -3.54 28.51 42.22
CA ARG A 91 -4.40 29.18 43.19
C ARG A 91 -5.68 28.46 43.62
N GLN A 92 -6.10 27.35 43.03
CA GLN A 92 -7.46 26.84 43.20
C GLN A 92 -7.62 25.43 43.82
N GLY A 93 -6.56 24.71 44.13
CA GLY A 93 -6.68 23.38 44.77
C GLY A 93 -7.42 22.30 43.98
N ILE A 94 -8.00 22.66 42.82
CA ILE A 94 -8.84 21.83 41.96
C ILE A 94 -8.07 20.65 41.35
N GLY A 95 -6.80 20.89 41.02
CA GLY A 95 -5.91 19.85 40.46
C GLY A 95 -5.71 18.66 41.39
N GLY A 96 -5.55 18.91 42.69
CA GLY A 96 -5.42 17.86 43.71
C GLY A 96 -6.68 17.03 43.92
N LEU A 97 -7.85 17.66 43.84
CA LEU A 97 -9.15 16.95 43.91
C LEU A 97 -9.37 16.07 42.68
N ALA A 98 -9.08 16.57 41.49
CA ALA A 98 -9.16 15.82 40.25
C ALA A 98 -8.20 14.62 40.23
N GLN A 99 -6.94 14.83 40.63
CA GLN A 99 -5.93 13.78 40.75
C GLN A 99 -6.34 12.69 41.73
N ASN A 100 -6.86 13.06 42.93
CA ASN A 100 -7.32 12.10 43.94
C ASN A 100 -8.51 11.28 43.45
N ASN A 101 -9.44 11.87 42.68
CA ASN A 101 -10.56 11.14 42.08
C ASN A 101 -10.10 10.12 41.02
N LEU A 102 -9.14 10.48 40.17
CA LEU A 102 -8.58 9.56 39.18
C LEU A 102 -7.84 8.38 39.81
N VAL A 103 -7.10 8.63 40.90
CA VAL A 103 -6.33 7.59 41.59
C VAL A 103 -7.20 6.66 42.44
N ARG A 104 -8.40 7.10 42.86
CA ARG A 104 -9.32 6.27 43.64
C ARG A 104 -9.98 5.13 42.83
N GLN A 105 -10.21 5.31 41.54
CA GLN A 105 -10.80 4.29 40.67
C GLN A 105 -9.97 4.02 39.39
N PRO A 106 -8.72 3.51 39.53
CA PRO A 106 -7.79 3.43 38.41
C PRO A 106 -8.27 2.52 37.27
N THR A 107 -8.97 1.43 37.59
CA THR A 107 -9.48 0.49 36.59
C THR A 107 -10.59 1.13 35.73
N ARG A 108 -11.49 1.90 36.32
CA ARG A 108 -12.58 2.57 35.60
C ARG A 108 -12.04 3.66 34.67
N VAL A 109 -11.07 4.44 35.17
CA VAL A 109 -10.38 5.46 34.37
C VAL A 109 -9.58 4.81 33.25
N ALA A 110 -8.89 3.70 33.51
CA ALA A 110 -8.15 2.97 32.52
C ALA A 110 -9.04 2.44 31.39
N VAL A 111 -10.21 1.86 31.71
CA VAL A 111 -11.14 1.36 30.69
C VAL A 111 -11.65 2.48 29.78
N THR A 112 -12.07 3.62 30.36
CA THR A 112 -12.54 4.77 29.55
C THR A 112 -11.42 5.38 28.72
N ALA A 113 -10.22 5.53 29.29
CA ALA A 113 -9.05 6.01 28.58
C ALA A 113 -8.65 5.06 27.41
N SER A 114 -8.63 3.75 27.68
CA SER A 114 -8.33 2.75 26.65
C SER A 114 -9.35 2.77 25.51
N ALA A 115 -10.64 2.93 25.80
CA ALA A 115 -11.67 3.05 24.74
C ALA A 115 -11.43 4.29 23.87
N SER A 116 -11.11 5.43 24.48
CA SER A 116 -10.77 6.67 23.76
C SER A 116 -9.46 6.52 22.94
N MET A 117 -8.45 5.88 23.51
CA MET A 117 -7.17 5.61 22.82
C MET A 117 -7.37 4.69 21.62
N LEU A 118 -8.18 3.63 21.75
CA LEU A 118 -8.48 2.74 20.63
C LEU A 118 -9.23 3.48 19.52
N GLY A 119 -10.23 4.30 19.87
CA GLY A 119 -10.93 5.13 18.90
C GLY A 119 -10.00 6.08 18.15
N LEU A 120 -9.13 6.76 18.88
CA LEU A 120 -8.14 7.67 18.25
C LEU A 120 -7.13 6.90 17.40
N ALA A 121 -6.65 5.74 17.87
CA ALA A 121 -5.72 4.90 17.12
C ALA A 121 -6.32 4.43 15.78
N VAL A 122 -7.60 4.04 15.77
CA VAL A 122 -8.32 3.65 14.54
C VAL A 122 -8.43 4.84 13.58
N ILE A 123 -8.75 6.03 14.07
CA ILE A 123 -8.84 7.25 13.25
C ILE A 123 -7.48 7.59 12.62
N VAL A 124 -6.41 7.56 13.42
CA VAL A 124 -5.04 7.83 12.94
C VAL A 124 -4.59 6.76 11.93
N ALA A 125 -4.86 5.48 12.21
CA ALA A 125 -4.52 4.39 11.30
C ALA A 125 -5.29 4.50 9.97
N ALA A 126 -6.58 4.82 10.02
CA ALA A 126 -7.40 5.03 8.82
C ALA A 126 -6.90 6.24 8.01
N GLY A 127 -6.58 7.36 8.69
CA GLY A 127 -5.99 8.54 8.04
C GLY A 127 -4.64 8.25 7.40
N GLY A 128 -3.77 7.50 8.08
CA GLY A 128 -2.49 7.05 7.53
C GLY A 128 -2.65 6.14 6.31
N LEU A 129 -3.61 5.22 6.36
CA LEU A 129 -3.92 4.35 5.21
C LEU A 129 -4.41 5.15 4.00
N VAL A 130 -5.34 6.06 4.20
CA VAL A 130 -5.85 6.96 3.13
C VAL A 130 -4.72 7.80 2.55
N SER A 131 -3.88 8.39 3.39
CA SER A 131 -2.72 9.18 2.94
C SER A 131 -1.72 8.34 2.14
N SER A 132 -1.40 7.13 2.60
CA SER A 132 -0.52 6.21 1.86
C SER A 132 -1.11 5.80 0.51
N MET A 133 -2.40 5.48 0.47
CA MET A 133 -3.09 5.14 -0.78
C MET A 133 -3.10 6.31 -1.77
N THR A 134 -3.39 7.53 -1.28
CA THR A 134 -3.39 8.73 -2.12
C THR A 134 -2.00 9.03 -2.67
N GLY A 135 -0.96 8.90 -1.83
CA GLY A 135 0.42 9.08 -2.27
C GLY A 135 0.85 8.04 -3.30
N MET A 136 0.51 6.75 -3.08
CA MET A 136 0.80 5.68 -4.02
C MET A 136 0.09 5.89 -5.38
N LEU A 137 -1.21 6.21 -5.35
CA LEU A 137 -1.99 6.45 -6.56
C LEU A 137 -1.49 7.71 -7.29
N GLY A 138 -1.18 8.78 -6.55
CA GLY A 138 -0.61 10.00 -7.13
C GLY A 138 0.75 9.75 -7.81
N GLY A 139 1.61 8.94 -7.19
CA GLY A 139 2.86 8.50 -7.80
C GLY A 139 2.63 7.67 -9.07
N MET A 140 1.76 6.66 -9.00
CA MET A 140 1.42 5.84 -10.19
C MET A 140 0.84 6.68 -11.33
N ILE A 141 -0.04 7.64 -11.03
CA ILE A 141 -0.60 8.54 -12.05
C ILE A 141 0.52 9.38 -12.67
N LYS A 142 1.36 9.99 -11.83
CA LYS A 142 2.47 10.82 -12.31
C LYS A 142 3.46 10.02 -13.15
N ASP A 143 3.82 8.80 -12.73
CA ASP A 143 4.79 7.99 -13.43
C ASP A 143 4.22 7.38 -14.72
N SER A 144 2.94 6.95 -14.71
CA SER A 144 2.30 6.30 -15.86
C SER A 144 1.66 7.28 -16.86
N LEU A 145 1.24 8.44 -16.38
CA LEU A 145 0.58 9.49 -17.18
C LEU A 145 1.30 10.83 -17.04
N GLY A 146 2.61 10.79 -16.82
CA GLY A 146 3.43 11.97 -16.54
C GLY A 146 3.56 12.97 -17.69
N SER A 147 3.01 12.65 -18.85
CA SER A 147 2.95 13.54 -20.02
C SER A 147 1.88 14.61 -19.88
N ASP A 148 2.11 15.78 -20.48
CA ASP A 148 1.19 16.92 -20.42
C ASP A 148 -0.11 16.67 -21.19
N TYR A 149 -0.02 15.94 -22.30
CA TYR A 149 -1.18 15.61 -23.14
C TYR A 149 -1.25 14.14 -23.47
N LEU A 150 -2.46 13.64 -23.51
CA LEU A 150 -2.78 12.28 -23.92
C LEU A 150 -3.71 12.30 -25.13
N LEU A 151 -3.30 11.68 -26.23
CA LEU A 151 -4.19 11.38 -27.33
C LEU A 151 -4.66 9.95 -27.20
N VAL A 152 -5.97 9.80 -27.05
CA VAL A 152 -6.63 8.50 -26.88
C VAL A 152 -7.66 8.30 -27.96
N PRO A 153 -7.95 7.06 -28.39
CA PRO A 153 -9.01 6.81 -29.34
C PRO A 153 -10.36 7.26 -28.77
N PRO A 154 -11.30 7.64 -29.64
CA PRO A 154 -12.61 8.18 -29.24
C PRO A 154 -13.49 7.19 -28.47
N SER A 155 -13.13 5.91 -28.47
CA SER A 155 -13.82 4.87 -27.71
C SER A 155 -12.81 3.98 -26.97
N ILE A 156 -13.01 3.79 -25.67
CA ILE A 156 -12.23 2.85 -24.84
C ILE A 156 -12.31 1.40 -25.39
N GLY A 157 -13.39 1.04 -26.06
CA GLY A 157 -13.55 -0.29 -26.64
C GLY A 157 -12.55 -0.64 -27.74
N VAL A 158 -11.83 0.34 -28.31
CA VAL A 158 -10.81 0.12 -29.34
C VAL A 158 -9.37 0.07 -28.80
N TRP A 159 -9.17 0.18 -27.50
CA TRP A 159 -7.82 0.16 -26.89
C TRP A 159 -7.03 -1.12 -27.15
N ASN A 160 -7.71 -2.24 -27.33
CA ASN A 160 -7.12 -3.52 -27.68
C ASN A 160 -7.26 -3.86 -29.18
N SER A 161 -7.55 -2.90 -30.02
CA SER A 161 -7.66 -3.06 -31.45
C SER A 161 -6.55 -2.30 -32.17
N ASN A 162 -6.26 -2.70 -33.40
CA ASN A 162 -5.31 -1.99 -34.28
C ASN A 162 -5.94 -0.74 -34.94
N VAL A 163 -7.02 -0.21 -34.37
CA VAL A 163 -7.62 1.04 -34.85
C VAL A 163 -6.93 2.21 -34.16
N GLY A 164 -5.97 2.78 -34.83
CA GLY A 164 -5.17 3.87 -34.32
C GLY A 164 -4.73 4.83 -35.42
N ALA A 165 -3.78 5.68 -35.08
CA ALA A 165 -3.17 6.61 -35.98
C ALA A 165 -1.96 5.98 -36.70
N THR A 166 -1.67 6.48 -37.90
CA THR A 166 -0.42 6.11 -38.58
C THR A 166 0.77 6.73 -37.86
N PRO A 167 1.97 6.13 -37.91
CA PRO A 167 3.19 6.69 -37.29
C PRO A 167 3.52 8.12 -37.75
N ALA A 168 3.04 8.53 -38.92
CA ALA A 168 3.21 9.89 -39.43
C ALA A 168 2.60 10.96 -38.52
N LEU A 169 1.56 10.63 -37.73
CA LEU A 169 1.01 11.55 -36.75
C LEU A 169 2.03 11.82 -35.62
N ALA A 170 2.64 10.80 -35.09
CA ALA A 170 3.65 10.96 -34.04
C ALA A 170 4.87 11.74 -34.54
N GLU A 171 5.33 11.49 -35.78
CA GLU A 171 6.40 12.27 -36.41
C GLU A 171 6.03 13.75 -36.58
N SER A 172 4.79 14.02 -36.99
CA SER A 172 4.31 15.41 -37.14
C SER A 172 4.23 16.13 -35.78
N LEU A 173 3.83 15.43 -34.72
CA LEU A 173 3.79 15.95 -33.36
C LEU A 173 5.19 16.24 -32.80
N ARG A 174 6.17 15.34 -33.05
CA ARG A 174 7.56 15.53 -32.67
C ARG A 174 8.22 16.73 -33.36
N ALA A 175 7.72 17.15 -34.54
CA ALA A 175 8.21 18.30 -35.28
C ALA A 175 7.63 19.64 -34.81
N LEU A 176 6.69 19.68 -33.89
CA LEU A 176 6.11 20.90 -33.36
C LEU A 176 7.05 21.58 -32.37
N ASP A 177 7.12 22.92 -32.47
CA ASP A 177 7.83 23.74 -31.48
C ASP A 177 7.20 23.59 -30.11
N GLY A 178 8.02 23.40 -29.06
CA GLY A 178 7.55 23.22 -27.69
C GLY A 178 7.30 21.78 -27.28
N VAL A 179 7.35 20.80 -28.18
CA VAL A 179 7.24 19.37 -27.85
C VAL A 179 8.62 18.82 -27.47
N ASN A 180 8.72 18.27 -26.28
CA ASN A 180 9.93 17.62 -25.76
C ASN A 180 10.03 16.17 -26.21
N ALA A 181 8.94 15.40 -25.97
CA ALA A 181 8.89 14.00 -26.33
C ALA A 181 7.48 13.56 -26.73
N VAL A 182 7.39 12.60 -27.65
CA VAL A 182 6.14 11.92 -28.01
C VAL A 182 6.39 10.42 -27.89
N SER A 183 5.74 9.81 -26.94
CA SER A 183 5.74 8.35 -26.75
C SER A 183 4.47 7.77 -27.34
N THR A 184 4.60 6.66 -28.08
CA THR A 184 3.49 5.98 -28.73
C THR A 184 3.33 4.57 -28.18
N PHE A 185 2.10 4.09 -28.19
CA PHE A 185 1.73 2.75 -27.75
C PHE A 185 1.03 2.01 -28.88
N ARG A 186 1.47 0.79 -29.14
CA ARG A 186 0.82 -0.16 -30.03
C ARG A 186 0.27 -1.32 -29.23
N TYR A 187 -0.89 -1.81 -29.64
CA TYR A 187 -1.53 -2.93 -28.95
C TYR A 187 -1.60 -4.15 -29.86
N ALA A 188 -1.29 -5.30 -29.30
CA ALA A 188 -1.60 -6.59 -29.88
C ALA A 188 -2.18 -7.51 -28.81
N THR A 189 -2.84 -8.55 -29.26
CA THR A 189 -3.32 -9.62 -28.38
C THR A 189 -2.62 -10.92 -28.72
N SER A 190 -2.29 -11.67 -27.70
CA SER A 190 -1.72 -13.00 -27.83
C SER A 190 -2.46 -13.96 -26.90
N SER A 191 -2.06 -15.20 -26.95
CA SER A 191 -2.47 -16.20 -25.96
C SER A 191 -1.26 -17.03 -25.53
N GLY A 192 -1.25 -17.40 -24.25
CA GLY A 192 -0.28 -18.30 -23.68
C GLY A 192 -0.98 -19.15 -22.63
N GLN A 193 -0.68 -20.44 -22.58
CA GLN A 193 -1.32 -21.39 -21.65
C GLN A 193 -2.84 -21.33 -21.61
N GLY A 194 -3.49 -20.96 -22.72
CA GLY A 194 -4.96 -20.80 -22.82
C GLY A 194 -5.50 -19.48 -22.23
N GLN A 195 -4.65 -18.58 -21.77
CA GLN A 195 -5.01 -17.26 -21.26
C GLN A 195 -4.81 -16.19 -22.33
N ALA A 196 -5.71 -15.22 -22.39
CA ALA A 196 -5.55 -14.04 -23.23
C ALA A 196 -4.52 -13.09 -22.62
N ILE A 197 -3.63 -12.58 -23.45
CA ILE A 197 -2.54 -11.68 -23.06
C ILE A 197 -2.66 -10.39 -23.85
N SER A 198 -2.62 -9.26 -23.18
CA SER A 198 -2.49 -7.94 -23.80
C SER A 198 -1.00 -7.63 -23.97
N LEU A 199 -0.62 -7.32 -25.20
CA LEU A 199 0.75 -6.92 -25.54
C LEU A 199 0.78 -5.43 -25.84
N ILE A 200 1.68 -4.72 -25.21
CA ILE A 200 1.88 -3.28 -25.38
C ILE A 200 3.27 -3.06 -25.95
N GLY A 201 3.33 -2.54 -27.17
CA GLY A 201 4.56 -2.10 -27.80
C GLY A 201 4.87 -0.66 -27.42
N ILE A 202 6.04 -0.44 -26.88
CA ILE A 202 6.57 0.87 -26.51
C ILE A 202 7.85 1.18 -27.30
N GLU A 203 8.13 2.47 -27.49
CA GLU A 203 9.45 2.96 -27.92
C GLU A 203 10.27 3.24 -26.65
N PRO A 204 11.24 2.39 -26.26
CA PRO A 204 11.85 2.46 -24.93
C PRO A 204 12.44 3.82 -24.57
N ASP A 205 13.09 4.51 -25.53
CA ASP A 205 13.75 5.79 -25.27
C ASP A 205 12.73 6.93 -25.11
N ALA A 206 11.77 7.04 -26.04
CA ALA A 206 10.71 8.06 -25.99
C ALA A 206 9.77 7.82 -24.80
N PHE A 207 9.52 6.54 -24.49
CA PHE A 207 8.68 6.18 -23.35
C PHE A 207 9.25 6.65 -22.00
N GLN A 208 10.58 6.50 -21.80
CA GLN A 208 11.24 6.96 -20.58
C GLN A 208 11.23 8.50 -20.41
N GLN A 209 11.14 9.24 -21.51
CA GLN A 209 11.10 10.71 -21.48
C GLN A 209 9.69 11.23 -21.13
N ALA A 210 8.66 10.60 -21.68
CA ALA A 210 7.28 11.05 -21.49
C ALA A 210 6.57 10.40 -20.30
N SER A 211 6.98 9.19 -19.89
CA SER A 211 6.35 8.44 -18.79
C SER A 211 7.25 7.30 -18.32
N GLY A 212 6.72 6.37 -17.53
CA GLY A 212 7.46 5.22 -17.04
C GLY A 212 6.57 4.08 -16.56
N LEU A 213 7.19 2.92 -16.32
CA LEU A 213 6.57 1.81 -15.62
C LEU A 213 7.02 1.81 -14.16
N VAL A 214 6.12 1.40 -13.28
CA VAL A 214 6.46 1.15 -11.88
C VAL A 214 7.03 -0.26 -11.75
N PHE A 215 8.34 -0.35 -11.54
CA PHE A 215 9.03 -1.62 -11.41
C PHE A 215 8.85 -2.22 -10.00
N SER A 216 8.50 -3.50 -9.95
CA SER A 216 8.53 -4.29 -8.72
C SER A 216 9.73 -5.24 -8.67
N GLU A 217 10.29 -5.62 -9.84
CA GLU A 217 11.51 -6.41 -9.97
C GLU A 217 12.27 -5.99 -11.23
N GLY A 218 13.58 -5.85 -11.14
CA GLY A 218 14.40 -5.24 -12.20
C GLY A 218 14.48 -3.72 -12.06
N GLY A 219 14.52 -2.99 -13.17
CA GLY A 219 14.62 -1.53 -13.17
C GLY A 219 14.65 -0.95 -14.58
N SER A 220 14.92 0.35 -14.70
CA SER A 220 14.93 1.09 -15.97
C SER A 220 15.94 0.57 -16.99
N SER A 221 16.97 -0.16 -16.56
CA SER A 221 17.90 -0.84 -17.49
C SER A 221 17.20 -1.84 -18.42
N ALA A 222 16.04 -2.37 -18.04
CA ALA A 222 15.22 -3.26 -18.85
C ALA A 222 14.77 -2.62 -20.17
N TYR A 223 14.58 -1.31 -20.21
CA TYR A 223 14.21 -0.60 -21.43
C TYR A 223 15.28 -0.72 -22.53
N ALA A 224 16.57 -0.66 -22.16
CA ALA A 224 17.66 -0.82 -23.09
C ALA A 224 17.74 -2.24 -23.70
N GLU A 225 17.33 -3.27 -22.95
CA GLU A 225 17.27 -4.64 -23.44
C GLU A 225 16.08 -4.85 -24.39
N LEU A 226 14.92 -4.21 -24.14
CA LEU A 226 13.75 -4.26 -25.03
C LEU A 226 14.08 -3.88 -26.48
N SER A 227 15.00 -2.91 -26.66
CA SER A 227 15.40 -2.43 -28.00
C SER A 227 16.29 -3.42 -28.76
N ARG A 228 16.91 -4.39 -28.07
CA ARG A 228 17.98 -5.22 -28.66
C ARG A 228 17.59 -6.66 -28.94
N GLU A 229 16.73 -7.22 -28.08
CA GLU A 229 16.42 -8.65 -28.06
C GLU A 229 14.91 -8.91 -28.04
N ARG A 230 14.50 -10.16 -28.26
CA ARG A 230 13.13 -10.62 -28.02
C ARG A 230 12.92 -10.88 -26.52
N VAL A 231 12.73 -9.82 -25.79
CA VAL A 231 12.48 -9.83 -24.36
C VAL A 231 11.18 -9.08 -24.05
N LEU A 232 10.65 -9.28 -22.86
CA LEU A 232 9.47 -8.58 -22.40
C LEU A 232 9.59 -8.18 -20.94
N ILE A 233 8.91 -7.11 -20.58
CA ILE A 233 8.63 -6.72 -19.21
C ILE A 233 7.21 -7.20 -18.90
N ALA A 234 7.07 -8.06 -17.90
CA ALA A 234 5.78 -8.64 -17.50
C ALA A 234 5.15 -7.84 -16.35
N ASN A 235 3.83 -7.87 -16.22
CA ASN A 235 3.21 -7.44 -14.98
C ASN A 235 2.91 -8.64 -14.06
N GLY A 236 2.50 -8.37 -12.80
CA GLY A 236 2.20 -9.42 -11.82
C GLY A 236 1.13 -10.41 -12.29
N PRO A 237 -0.04 -9.98 -12.83
CA PRO A 237 -1.04 -10.87 -13.41
C PRO A 237 -0.50 -11.77 -14.52
N PHE A 238 0.41 -11.27 -15.38
CA PHE A 238 1.05 -12.07 -16.42
C PHE A 238 1.88 -13.21 -15.83
N LEU A 239 2.72 -12.94 -14.83
CA LEU A 239 3.53 -13.97 -14.18
C LEU A 239 2.68 -15.07 -13.56
N ILE A 240 1.58 -14.70 -12.91
CA ILE A 240 0.62 -15.65 -12.32
C ILE A 240 -0.03 -16.50 -13.42
N ALA A 241 -0.52 -15.87 -14.50
CA ALA A 241 -1.19 -16.55 -15.58
C ALA A 241 -0.28 -17.52 -16.35
N MET A 242 0.98 -17.13 -16.54
CA MET A 242 1.99 -17.94 -17.25
C MET A 242 2.76 -18.91 -16.34
N GLN A 243 2.55 -18.84 -15.02
CA GLN A 243 3.32 -19.58 -14.01
C GLN A 243 4.83 -19.42 -14.20
N ALA A 244 5.26 -18.22 -14.53
CA ALA A 244 6.63 -17.87 -14.89
C ALA A 244 7.20 -16.81 -13.93
N LYS A 245 8.49 -16.61 -13.97
CA LYS A 245 9.25 -15.62 -13.19
C LYS A 245 10.30 -14.93 -14.07
N VAL A 246 10.92 -13.89 -13.54
CA VAL A 246 12.03 -13.20 -14.23
C VAL A 246 13.14 -14.18 -14.56
N GLY A 247 13.63 -14.10 -15.79
CA GLY A 247 14.61 -15.02 -16.37
C GLY A 247 14.04 -16.16 -17.20
N ASP A 248 12.76 -16.52 -16.99
CA ASP A 248 12.11 -17.57 -17.76
C ASP A 248 11.77 -17.10 -19.18
N SER A 249 11.65 -18.05 -20.11
CA SER A 249 11.15 -17.82 -21.46
C SER A 249 9.72 -18.31 -21.61
N VAL A 250 8.87 -17.49 -22.24
CA VAL A 250 7.47 -17.79 -22.51
C VAL A 250 7.19 -17.80 -24.00
N GLU A 251 6.38 -18.72 -24.45
CA GLU A 251 5.94 -18.76 -25.86
C GLU A 251 4.66 -17.94 -26.04
N LEU A 252 4.72 -16.94 -26.90
CA LEU A 252 3.56 -16.14 -27.33
C LEU A 252 3.08 -16.63 -28.70
N VAL A 253 1.77 -16.74 -28.83
CA VAL A 253 1.14 -17.08 -30.12
C VAL A 253 1.09 -15.82 -30.97
N THR A 254 1.70 -15.87 -32.13
CA THR A 254 1.70 -14.79 -33.13
C THR A 254 0.93 -15.22 -34.37
N PRO A 255 0.57 -14.30 -35.28
CA PRO A 255 -0.06 -14.66 -36.57
C PRO A 255 0.78 -15.62 -37.44
N THR A 256 2.09 -15.63 -37.26
CA THR A 256 3.02 -16.45 -38.06
C THR A 256 3.49 -17.72 -37.32
N GLY A 257 3.07 -17.95 -36.08
CA GLY A 257 3.47 -19.11 -35.29
C GLY A 257 3.73 -18.76 -33.83
N ARG A 258 4.53 -19.55 -33.14
CA ARG A 258 4.94 -19.28 -31.75
C ARG A 258 6.32 -18.67 -31.72
N VAL A 259 6.46 -17.64 -30.91
CA VAL A 259 7.74 -16.93 -30.70
C VAL A 259 8.06 -16.91 -29.22
N SER A 260 9.29 -17.23 -28.87
CA SER A 260 9.78 -17.22 -27.50
C SER A 260 10.29 -15.83 -27.11
N TYR A 261 9.85 -15.37 -25.95
CA TYR A 261 10.28 -14.12 -25.32
C TYR A 261 10.79 -14.39 -23.92
N ARG A 262 11.93 -13.81 -23.53
CA ARG A 262 12.49 -13.90 -22.19
C ARG A 262 11.95 -12.77 -21.31
N ILE A 263 11.51 -13.10 -20.10
CA ILE A 263 11.05 -12.12 -19.11
C ILE A 263 12.28 -11.49 -18.44
N ILE A 264 12.44 -10.17 -18.51
CA ILE A 264 13.61 -9.47 -17.98
C ILE A 264 13.31 -8.63 -16.73
N ALA A 265 12.07 -8.22 -16.55
CA ALA A 265 11.65 -7.41 -15.41
C ALA A 265 10.15 -7.58 -15.12
N VAL A 266 9.74 -7.13 -13.94
CA VAL A 266 8.34 -7.02 -13.55
C VAL A 266 8.00 -5.56 -13.31
N ALA A 267 7.08 -5.05 -14.10
CA ALA A 267 6.60 -3.67 -13.96
C ALA A 267 5.14 -3.54 -14.40
N THR A 268 4.51 -2.46 -14.00
CA THR A 268 3.14 -2.17 -14.38
C THR A 268 2.94 -0.67 -14.60
N ASP A 269 1.92 -0.32 -15.35
CA ASP A 269 1.35 1.02 -15.40
C ASP A 269 -0.03 1.07 -14.71
N LEU A 270 -0.58 2.25 -14.55
CA LEU A 270 -1.88 2.45 -13.91
C LEU A 270 -3.02 1.78 -14.70
N LEU A 271 -2.98 1.86 -16.03
CA LEU A 271 -4.09 1.43 -16.89
C LEU A 271 -4.16 -0.10 -17.00
N ASN A 272 -3.03 -0.77 -16.95
CA ASN A 272 -2.89 -2.20 -17.20
C ASN A 272 -2.60 -3.04 -15.94
N ALA A 273 -2.63 -2.43 -14.76
CA ALA A 273 -2.24 -3.07 -13.50
C ALA A 273 -3.01 -4.36 -13.16
N LYS A 274 -4.25 -4.49 -13.66
CA LYS A 274 -5.11 -5.66 -13.40
C LYS A 274 -5.27 -6.59 -14.60
N LEU A 275 -4.74 -6.23 -15.76
CA LEU A 275 -4.81 -7.04 -16.97
C LEU A 275 -3.56 -7.93 -17.07
N THR A 276 -3.69 -9.08 -17.71
CA THR A 276 -2.55 -9.93 -18.07
C THR A 276 -1.79 -9.25 -19.21
N THR A 277 -0.73 -8.49 -18.85
CA THR A 277 -0.06 -7.57 -19.78
C THR A 277 1.44 -7.83 -19.82
N ALA A 278 2.02 -7.72 -21.02
CA ALA A 278 3.44 -7.68 -21.24
C ALA A 278 3.81 -6.50 -22.16
N TYR A 279 4.93 -5.87 -21.84
CA TYR A 279 5.48 -4.74 -22.61
C TYR A 279 6.65 -5.23 -23.46
N LEU A 280 6.62 -4.89 -24.74
CA LEU A 280 7.64 -5.23 -25.73
C LEU A 280 8.11 -3.96 -26.45
N SER A 281 9.22 -4.06 -27.19
CA SER A 281 9.57 -2.99 -28.15
C SER A 281 8.56 -2.96 -29.30
N GLN A 282 8.26 -1.79 -29.82
CA GLN A 282 7.41 -1.63 -31.00
C GLN A 282 7.96 -2.37 -32.23
N SER A 283 9.29 -2.43 -32.36
CA SER A 283 9.95 -3.18 -33.43
C SER A 283 9.63 -4.68 -33.38
N ASN A 284 9.70 -5.28 -32.19
CA ASN A 284 9.33 -6.69 -32.01
C ASN A 284 7.82 -6.91 -32.21
N LEU A 285 6.98 -5.99 -31.72
CA LEU A 285 5.55 -6.08 -31.91
C LEU A 285 5.16 -6.00 -33.40
N GLN A 286 5.80 -5.12 -34.15
CA GLN A 286 5.60 -5.03 -35.60
C GLN A 286 6.09 -6.27 -36.33
N ALA A 287 7.30 -6.76 -35.99
CA ALA A 287 7.89 -7.92 -36.66
C ALA A 287 7.10 -9.22 -36.44
N ASP A 288 6.63 -9.45 -35.23
CA ASP A 288 6.03 -10.72 -34.84
C ASP A 288 4.49 -10.69 -34.89
N PHE A 289 3.84 -9.52 -34.76
CA PHE A 289 2.39 -9.36 -34.75
C PHE A 289 1.82 -8.51 -35.89
N GLY A 290 2.68 -7.85 -36.69
CA GLY A 290 2.28 -7.03 -37.81
C GLY A 290 1.61 -5.70 -37.43
N THR A 291 1.68 -5.30 -36.18
CA THR A 291 1.03 -4.09 -35.67
C THR A 291 1.87 -2.85 -36.00
N THR A 292 1.26 -1.91 -36.71
CA THR A 292 1.94 -0.67 -37.18
C THR A 292 1.27 0.61 -36.70
N GLU A 293 0.01 0.54 -36.23
CA GLU A 293 -0.75 1.72 -35.83
C GLU A 293 -0.56 2.08 -34.37
N ASP A 294 -0.39 3.36 -34.11
CA ASP A 294 -0.25 3.92 -32.77
C ASP A 294 -1.63 4.20 -32.18
N VAL A 295 -2.02 3.48 -31.13
CA VAL A 295 -3.35 3.57 -30.55
C VAL A 295 -3.45 4.63 -29.45
N PHE A 296 -2.32 4.88 -28.77
CA PHE A 296 -2.28 5.81 -27.66
C PHE A 296 -0.97 6.62 -27.77
N LEU A 297 -1.04 7.94 -27.63
CA LEU A 297 0.12 8.81 -27.66
C LEU A 297 0.18 9.67 -26.41
N GLN A 298 1.36 9.78 -25.86
CA GLN A 298 1.71 10.68 -24.76
C GLN A 298 2.62 11.77 -25.28
N ILE A 299 2.32 13.01 -24.98
CA ILE A 299 3.07 14.18 -25.44
C ILE A 299 3.55 14.93 -24.22
N ASP A 300 4.85 15.12 -24.14
CA ASP A 300 5.52 15.90 -23.12
C ASP A 300 6.04 17.19 -23.74
N LEU A 301 5.85 18.32 -23.06
CA LEU A 301 6.27 19.61 -23.52
C LEU A 301 7.58 20.03 -22.85
N HIS A 302 8.27 21.01 -23.41
CA HIS A 302 9.36 21.67 -22.72
C HIS A 302 8.79 22.46 -21.54
N ASP A 303 9.36 22.30 -20.34
CA ASP A 303 9.10 23.16 -19.20
C ASP A 303 9.54 24.61 -19.56
N ASP A 304 8.63 25.57 -19.52
CA ASP A 304 8.89 27.00 -19.69
C ASP A 304 9.60 27.61 -18.47
#